data_ed7d1d8f0203f05ae945bde94bc814be
#
_entry.id   ed7d1d8f0203f05ae945bde94bc814be
#
_cell.length_a   1.000
_cell.length_b   1.000
_cell.length_c   1.000
_cell.angle_alpha   90.00
_cell.angle_beta   90.00
_cell.angle_gamma   90.00
#
_symmetry.space_group_name_H-M   'P 1'
#
loop_
_entity.id
_entity.type
_entity.pdbx_description
1 polymer ?
#
loop_
_entity_poly.entity_id
_entity_poly.type
_entity_poly.pdbx_seq_one_letter_code
_entity_poly.pdbx_strand_id
1 'polypeptide(L)'
;MEANQFKSNQYVKFCPGCGDHAICMALQKAMAEVGVPTHQTVVISGIGCSSRMPHYLNTYGFNTIHGRGAAIATGVKTSHPELSVWQMTGDGDCLAIGGNHFIHELRRNVDLNICLFNNRIYGLTKGQYSPTSPKGFVSKSSPYGTVERPFIPAELVLGARGTFFARTLDVDMPTTVECMVAGHRHKGASVIECLVNCVIFNNGTHHWIADRETRADHSIVLRHGEQMIFGKEKDKGLALDYSQGVMPQLIVVAADDPRVLTHDATTEDPTLHRMLALMGQEEVKGERLEVKGEKLPIALGVIRNVEEETYDSAVNQQIEQVREHSKVKTFDQLTSTLEQWEI
;
A
#
# COMPACT_ATOMS: atom_id res chain seq x y z
N MET A 1 6.56 -9.44 -20.45
CA MET A 1 7.88 -10.01 -20.06
C MET A 1 7.65 -11.25 -19.22
N GLU A 2 8.68 -12.07 -18.94
CA GLU A 2 8.52 -13.22 -18.04
C GLU A 2 8.92 -12.88 -16.61
N ALA A 3 8.21 -13.42 -15.61
CA ALA A 3 8.48 -13.14 -14.19
C ALA A 3 9.92 -13.50 -13.76
N ASN A 4 10.51 -14.54 -14.38
CA ASN A 4 11.89 -14.96 -14.11
C ASN A 4 12.95 -13.90 -14.47
N GLN A 5 12.65 -12.97 -15.38
CA GLN A 5 13.56 -11.88 -15.73
C GLN A 5 13.75 -10.89 -14.57
N PHE A 6 12.76 -10.79 -13.69
CA PHE A 6 12.79 -9.95 -12.49
C PHE A 6 13.36 -10.65 -11.25
N LYS A 7 13.71 -11.93 -11.34
CA LYS A 7 14.30 -12.69 -10.25
C LYS A 7 15.82 -12.55 -10.24
N SER A 8 16.40 -12.15 -9.11
CA SER A 8 17.85 -12.14 -8.95
C SER A 8 18.41 -13.56 -8.74
N ASN A 9 19.72 -13.70 -8.81
CA ASN A 9 20.45 -14.94 -8.49
C ASN A 9 20.69 -15.14 -6.97
N GLN A 10 20.19 -14.23 -6.13
CA GLN A 10 20.40 -14.28 -4.69
C GLN A 10 19.47 -15.31 -4.04
N TYR A 11 19.99 -16.00 -3.03
CA TYR A 11 19.18 -16.87 -2.20
C TYR A 11 18.24 -16.06 -1.31
N VAL A 12 16.94 -16.35 -1.40
CA VAL A 12 15.90 -15.67 -0.60
C VAL A 12 16.00 -16.13 0.85
N LYS A 13 16.19 -15.19 1.78
CA LYS A 13 16.41 -15.43 3.22
C LYS A 13 15.21 -15.06 4.09
N PHE A 14 14.01 -15.06 3.54
CA PHE A 14 12.79 -15.01 4.36
C PHE A 14 12.63 -16.31 5.14
N CYS A 15 11.96 -16.26 6.29
CA CYS A 15 11.69 -17.46 7.08
C CYS A 15 10.85 -18.46 6.28
N PRO A 16 11.08 -19.78 6.42
CA PRO A 16 10.22 -20.78 5.78
C PRO A 16 8.75 -20.58 6.18
N GLY A 17 7.86 -20.49 5.18
CA GLY A 17 6.44 -20.25 5.40
C GLY A 17 6.03 -18.78 5.61
N CYS A 18 6.97 -17.84 5.59
CA CYS A 18 6.67 -16.41 5.67
C CYS A 18 5.93 -15.94 4.40
N GLY A 19 4.90 -15.11 4.57
CA GLY A 19 4.13 -14.54 3.47
C GLY A 19 4.93 -13.65 2.53
N ASP A 20 6.07 -13.10 2.97
CA ASP A 20 6.97 -12.29 2.13
C ASP A 20 7.45 -13.05 0.89
N HIS A 21 7.52 -14.40 0.93
CA HIS A 21 7.83 -15.22 -0.24
C HIS A 21 6.75 -15.10 -1.33
N ALA A 22 5.48 -15.15 -0.93
CA ALA A 22 4.37 -15.04 -1.87
C ALA A 22 4.29 -13.64 -2.49
N ILE A 23 4.48 -12.60 -1.66
CA ILE A 23 4.50 -11.21 -2.15
C ILE A 23 5.69 -10.97 -3.09
N CYS A 24 6.87 -11.54 -2.82
CA CYS A 24 8.01 -11.47 -3.75
C CYS A 24 7.69 -12.08 -5.12
N MET A 25 7.03 -13.24 -5.14
CA MET A 25 6.61 -13.88 -6.39
C MET A 25 5.51 -13.09 -7.11
N ALA A 26 4.55 -12.53 -6.36
CA ALA A 26 3.51 -11.68 -6.91
C ALA A 26 4.09 -10.42 -7.57
N LEU A 27 5.06 -9.78 -6.91
CA LEU A 27 5.76 -8.61 -7.44
C LEU A 27 6.51 -8.90 -8.75
N GLN A 28 7.22 -10.03 -8.84
CA GLN A 28 7.88 -10.46 -10.06
C GLN A 28 6.89 -10.67 -11.22
N LYS A 29 5.72 -11.26 -10.93
CA LYS A 29 4.64 -11.44 -11.91
C LYS A 29 4.03 -10.10 -12.32
N ALA A 30 3.74 -9.22 -11.37
CA ALA A 30 3.19 -7.90 -11.64
C ALA A 30 4.15 -7.05 -12.50
N MET A 31 5.44 -7.01 -12.17
CA MET A 31 6.46 -6.31 -12.98
C MET A 31 6.55 -6.89 -14.40
N ALA A 32 6.45 -8.21 -14.56
CA ALA A 32 6.45 -8.85 -15.87
C ALA A 32 5.21 -8.46 -16.70
N GLU A 33 4.03 -8.39 -16.08
CA GLU A 33 2.77 -7.99 -16.72
C GLU A 33 2.78 -6.50 -17.09
N VAL A 34 3.30 -5.65 -16.19
CA VAL A 34 3.51 -4.22 -16.44
C VAL A 34 4.43 -3.99 -17.64
N GLY A 35 5.46 -4.82 -17.80
CA GLY A 35 6.30 -4.83 -19.00
C GLY A 35 7.37 -3.75 -19.07
N VAL A 36 7.63 -3.01 -17.98
CA VAL A 36 8.76 -2.06 -17.91
C VAL A 36 10.07 -2.84 -17.76
N PRO A 37 11.10 -2.56 -18.59
CA PRO A 37 12.36 -3.28 -18.52
C PRO A 37 13.05 -3.18 -17.16
N THR A 38 13.81 -4.21 -16.78
CA THR A 38 14.52 -4.26 -15.49
C THR A 38 15.47 -3.08 -15.28
N HIS A 39 16.10 -2.56 -16.34
CA HIS A 39 16.99 -1.39 -16.30
C HIS A 39 16.24 -0.04 -16.23
N GLN A 40 14.92 -0.04 -16.33
CA GLN A 40 14.06 1.14 -16.11
C GLN A 40 13.21 0.98 -14.84
N THR A 41 13.44 -0.09 -14.08
CA THR A 41 12.73 -0.37 -12.83
C THR A 41 13.69 -0.21 -11.66
N VAL A 42 13.26 0.53 -10.63
CA VAL A 42 14.02 0.78 -9.41
C VAL A 42 13.20 0.36 -8.20
N VAL A 43 13.80 -0.46 -7.34
CA VAL A 43 13.18 -0.91 -6.10
C VAL A 43 13.91 -0.31 -4.90
N ILE A 44 13.18 0.41 -4.07
CA ILE A 44 13.72 1.16 -2.93
C ILE A 44 13.10 0.62 -1.66
N SER A 45 13.89 0.44 -0.63
CA SER A 45 13.39 -0.06 0.65
C SER A 45 13.97 0.69 1.85
N GLY A 46 13.22 0.71 2.94
CA GLY A 46 13.74 1.10 4.25
C GLY A 46 14.43 -0.08 4.96
N ILE A 47 14.03 -0.39 6.20
CA ILE A 47 14.59 -1.47 7.01
C ILE A 47 13.47 -2.40 7.52
N GLY A 48 13.69 -3.70 7.41
CA GLY A 48 12.80 -4.75 7.86
C GLY A 48 12.90 -6.00 6.98
N CYS A 49 12.02 -6.97 7.18
CA CYS A 49 12.00 -8.19 6.36
C CYS A 49 11.67 -7.86 4.91
N SER A 50 10.59 -7.10 4.67
CA SER A 50 10.18 -6.61 3.35
C SER A 50 11.29 -5.81 2.63
N SER A 51 12.14 -5.11 3.41
CA SER A 51 13.21 -4.29 2.87
C SER A 51 14.36 -5.09 2.24
N ARG A 52 14.30 -6.41 2.30
CA ARG A 52 15.23 -7.30 1.57
C ARG A 52 14.85 -7.49 0.09
N MET A 53 13.68 -7.02 -0.34
CA MET A 53 13.21 -7.17 -1.72
C MET A 53 14.21 -6.70 -2.79
N PRO A 54 14.91 -5.55 -2.65
CA PRO A 54 15.89 -5.13 -3.64
C PRO A 54 16.99 -6.17 -3.93
N HIS A 55 17.32 -7.03 -2.96
CA HIS A 55 18.31 -8.10 -3.17
C HIS A 55 17.76 -9.27 -4.00
N TYR A 56 16.44 -9.48 -4.00
CA TYR A 56 15.80 -10.64 -4.63
C TYR A 56 15.23 -10.34 -6.02
N LEU A 57 15.35 -9.10 -6.44
CA LEU A 57 14.88 -8.63 -7.75
C LEU A 57 16.07 -8.27 -8.65
N ASN A 58 15.94 -8.57 -9.93
CA ASN A 58 16.90 -8.24 -10.97
C ASN A 58 16.57 -6.86 -11.58
N THR A 59 16.57 -5.83 -10.74
CA THR A 59 16.32 -4.42 -11.06
C THR A 59 17.40 -3.56 -10.43
N TYR A 60 17.42 -2.26 -10.72
CA TYR A 60 18.15 -1.35 -9.84
C TYR A 60 17.48 -1.29 -8.47
N GLY A 61 18.27 -1.10 -7.41
CA GLY A 61 17.72 -1.08 -6.07
C GLY A 61 18.59 -0.41 -5.03
N PHE A 62 17.92 0.13 -4.00
CA PHE A 62 18.57 0.77 -2.86
C PHE A 62 17.97 0.22 -1.57
N ASN A 63 18.84 -0.21 -0.64
CA ASN A 63 18.46 -0.29 0.75
C ASN A 63 18.83 1.03 1.41
N THR A 64 17.85 1.67 2.05
CA THR A 64 18.05 2.97 2.69
C THR A 64 18.06 2.84 4.22
N ILE A 65 17.87 3.93 4.92
CA ILE A 65 17.78 3.98 6.37
C ILE A 65 16.33 3.74 6.81
N HIS A 66 16.14 3.23 8.01
CA HIS A 66 14.83 2.96 8.60
C HIS A 66 13.88 4.17 8.49
N GLY A 67 12.73 3.94 7.86
CA GLY A 67 11.72 4.96 7.61
C GLY A 67 12.10 6.03 6.60
N ARG A 68 13.15 5.83 5.78
CA ARG A 68 13.59 6.82 4.79
C ARG A 68 13.35 6.39 3.34
N GLY A 69 12.78 5.21 3.13
CA GLY A 69 12.46 4.71 1.78
C GLY A 69 11.65 5.70 0.95
N ALA A 70 10.61 6.29 1.54
CA ALA A 70 9.74 7.28 0.90
C ALA A 70 10.50 8.53 0.41
N ALA A 71 11.40 9.08 1.23
CA ALA A 71 12.17 10.26 0.85
C ALA A 71 13.13 9.98 -0.32
N ILE A 72 13.77 8.81 -0.33
CA ILE A 72 14.67 8.39 -1.41
C ILE A 72 13.88 8.06 -2.67
N ALA A 73 12.75 7.34 -2.56
CA ALA A 73 11.87 7.03 -3.67
C ALA A 73 11.34 8.30 -4.36
N THR A 74 10.87 9.27 -3.58
CA THR A 74 10.49 10.60 -4.07
C THR A 74 11.64 11.27 -4.84
N GLY A 75 12.86 11.24 -4.29
CA GLY A 75 14.04 11.83 -4.94
C GLY A 75 14.36 11.16 -6.26
N VAL A 76 14.36 9.82 -6.33
CA VAL A 76 14.59 9.07 -7.56
C VAL A 76 13.53 9.40 -8.62
N LYS A 77 12.24 9.35 -8.25
CA LYS A 77 11.16 9.65 -9.21
C LYS A 77 11.20 11.09 -9.72
N THR A 78 11.45 12.06 -8.85
CA THR A 78 11.51 13.47 -9.25
C THR A 78 12.70 13.77 -10.15
N SER A 79 13.86 13.11 -9.92
CA SER A 79 15.06 13.31 -10.76
C SER A 79 15.00 12.52 -12.07
N HIS A 80 14.28 11.41 -12.12
CA HIS A 80 14.12 10.51 -13.26
C HIS A 80 12.66 10.06 -13.39
N PRO A 81 11.77 10.94 -13.89
CA PRO A 81 10.34 10.70 -13.96
C PRO A 81 9.94 9.52 -14.88
N GLU A 82 10.83 9.12 -15.80
CA GLU A 82 10.64 8.00 -16.71
C GLU A 82 10.77 6.63 -16.03
N LEU A 83 11.37 6.55 -14.83
CA LEU A 83 11.59 5.28 -14.13
C LEU A 83 10.32 4.75 -13.48
N SER A 84 10.16 3.42 -13.53
CA SER A 84 9.19 2.69 -12.71
C SER A 84 9.77 2.51 -11.31
N VAL A 85 9.25 3.28 -10.34
CA VAL A 85 9.76 3.28 -8.97
C VAL A 85 8.82 2.49 -8.06
N TRP A 86 9.40 1.55 -7.31
CA TRP A 86 8.71 0.70 -6.33
C TRP A 86 9.35 0.84 -4.97
N GLN A 87 8.56 1.18 -3.96
CA GLN A 87 8.98 1.24 -2.57
C GLN A 87 8.48 0.00 -1.81
N MET A 88 9.40 -0.72 -1.18
CA MET A 88 9.12 -1.86 -0.32
C MET A 88 9.30 -1.45 1.13
N THR A 89 8.26 -1.50 1.92
CA THR A 89 8.31 -1.06 3.32
C THR A 89 7.43 -1.93 4.21
N GLY A 90 7.82 -2.10 5.46
CA GLY A 90 6.97 -2.73 6.47
C GLY A 90 6.11 -1.70 7.19
N ASP A 91 5.09 -2.15 7.89
CA ASP A 91 4.21 -1.32 8.70
C ASP A 91 4.99 -0.51 9.75
N GLY A 92 5.94 -1.14 10.44
CA GLY A 92 6.81 -0.46 11.39
C GLY A 92 7.77 0.53 10.75
N ASP A 93 8.32 0.21 9.60
CA ASP A 93 9.23 1.08 8.84
C ASP A 93 8.50 2.31 8.29
N CYS A 94 7.32 2.10 7.70
CA CYS A 94 6.54 3.13 7.05
C CYS A 94 5.81 4.05 8.04
N LEU A 95 5.10 3.46 9.01
CA LEU A 95 4.12 4.17 9.82
C LEU A 95 4.64 4.66 11.18
N ALA A 96 5.78 4.14 11.65
CA ALA A 96 6.45 4.68 12.83
C ALA A 96 7.41 5.81 12.43
N ILE A 97 8.71 5.53 12.36
CA ILE A 97 9.72 6.55 12.04
C ILE A 97 9.56 7.14 10.62
N GLY A 98 8.98 6.39 9.70
CA GLY A 98 8.71 6.82 8.31
C GLY A 98 7.44 7.66 8.14
N GLY A 99 6.57 7.75 9.14
CA GLY A 99 5.21 8.31 9.00
C GLY A 99 5.16 9.71 8.38
N ASN A 100 6.07 10.60 8.76
CA ASN A 100 6.14 11.93 8.16
C ASN A 100 6.46 11.88 6.64
N HIS A 101 7.39 11.05 6.23
CA HIS A 101 7.77 10.92 4.81
C HIS A 101 6.65 10.28 4.00
N PHE A 102 5.99 9.26 4.55
CA PHE A 102 4.84 8.62 3.93
C PHE A 102 3.68 9.60 3.68
N ILE A 103 3.31 10.41 4.68
CA ILE A 103 2.27 11.44 4.54
C ILE A 103 2.63 12.44 3.42
N HIS A 104 3.89 12.89 3.37
CA HIS A 104 4.32 13.87 2.37
C HIS A 104 4.47 13.29 0.96
N GLU A 105 4.84 12.04 0.81
CA GLU A 105 4.87 11.32 -0.46
C GLU A 105 3.46 11.21 -1.06
N LEU A 106 2.47 10.81 -0.24
CA LEU A 106 1.07 10.73 -0.63
C LEU A 106 0.47 12.11 -0.95
N ARG A 107 0.64 13.08 -0.05
CA ARG A 107 0.13 14.43 -0.24
C ARG A 107 0.64 15.12 -1.50
N ARG A 108 1.85 14.79 -1.92
CA ARG A 108 2.45 15.28 -3.17
C ARG A 108 2.01 14.49 -4.39
N ASN A 109 1.37 13.36 -4.19
CA ASN A 109 1.00 12.45 -5.27
C ASN A 109 2.18 12.11 -6.20
N VAL A 110 3.31 11.68 -5.63
CA VAL A 110 4.49 11.29 -6.41
C VAL A 110 4.20 10.00 -7.16
N ASP A 111 4.47 9.95 -8.49
CA ASP A 111 4.14 8.78 -9.33
C ASP A 111 5.04 7.57 -9.04
N LEU A 112 4.70 6.81 -7.99
CA LEU A 112 5.43 5.62 -7.57
C LEU A 112 4.52 4.60 -6.85
N ASN A 113 5.03 3.37 -6.69
CA ASN A 113 4.28 2.26 -6.13
C ASN A 113 4.81 1.89 -4.74
N ILE A 114 3.95 1.93 -3.72
CA ILE A 114 4.29 1.61 -2.34
C ILE A 114 3.68 0.27 -1.97
N CYS A 115 4.50 -0.77 -1.81
CA CYS A 115 4.07 -2.03 -1.23
C CYS A 115 4.29 -2.00 0.28
N LEU A 116 3.22 -1.89 1.03
CA LEU A 116 3.21 -1.84 2.49
C LEU A 116 2.94 -3.24 3.05
N PHE A 117 3.97 -3.89 3.57
CA PHE A 117 3.87 -5.22 4.19
C PHE A 117 3.37 -5.08 5.63
N ASN A 118 2.10 -5.42 5.84
CA ASN A 118 1.47 -5.31 7.14
C ASN A 118 1.39 -6.68 7.83
N ASN A 119 2.41 -6.99 8.62
CA ASN A 119 2.49 -8.20 9.44
C ASN A 119 2.22 -7.94 10.93
N ARG A 120 1.91 -6.70 11.29
CA ARG A 120 1.59 -6.24 12.64
C ARG A 120 2.69 -6.53 13.67
N ILE A 121 3.97 -6.54 13.24
CA ILE A 121 5.11 -6.84 14.13
C ILE A 121 6.44 -6.37 13.53
N TYR A 122 7.38 -5.93 14.34
CA TYR A 122 8.78 -5.81 13.93
C TYR A 122 9.45 -7.20 13.93
N GLY A 123 9.40 -7.90 12.79
CA GLY A 123 9.93 -9.26 12.67
C GLY A 123 11.46 -9.31 12.68
N LEU A 124 12.13 -8.42 11.95
CA LEU A 124 13.59 -8.41 11.80
C LEU A 124 14.31 -8.24 13.15
N THR A 125 13.79 -7.42 14.04
CA THR A 125 14.33 -7.13 15.37
C THR A 125 13.80 -8.05 16.46
N LYS A 126 13.13 -9.14 16.07
CA LYS A 126 12.72 -10.27 16.91
C LYS A 126 11.46 -10.04 17.77
N GLY A 127 10.48 -9.30 17.26
CA GLY A 127 9.12 -9.38 17.78
C GLY A 127 8.68 -8.25 18.68
N GLN A 128 9.11 -7.00 18.44
CA GLN A 128 8.50 -5.83 19.06
C GLN A 128 7.15 -5.54 18.37
N TYR A 129 6.18 -5.00 19.12
CA TYR A 129 4.94 -4.53 18.51
C TYR A 129 5.19 -3.38 17.53
N SER A 130 4.42 -3.36 16.45
CA SER A 130 4.46 -2.32 15.42
C SER A 130 3.28 -1.34 15.58
N PRO A 131 3.26 -0.22 14.85
CA PRO A 131 2.13 0.72 14.90
C PRO A 131 0.77 0.13 14.54
N THR A 132 0.73 -1.00 13.85
CA THR A 132 -0.51 -1.70 13.45
C THR A 132 -0.84 -2.89 14.35
N SER A 133 -0.02 -3.18 15.36
CA SER A 133 -0.30 -4.24 16.34
C SER A 133 -1.57 -3.92 17.12
N PRO A 134 -2.47 -4.87 17.34
CA PRO A 134 -3.72 -4.64 18.08
C PRO A 134 -3.47 -4.15 19.51
N LYS A 135 -4.39 -3.36 20.05
CA LYS A 135 -4.34 -2.97 21.46
C LYS A 135 -4.43 -4.21 22.35
N GLY A 136 -3.54 -4.28 23.34
CA GLY A 136 -3.42 -5.44 24.24
C GLY A 136 -2.48 -6.53 23.71
N PHE A 137 -1.84 -6.34 22.56
CA PHE A 137 -0.89 -7.29 22.00
C PHE A 137 0.31 -7.52 22.93
N VAL A 138 0.54 -8.76 23.32
CA VAL A 138 1.63 -9.16 24.22
C VAL A 138 2.85 -9.57 23.42
N SER A 139 3.98 -8.97 23.72
CA SER A 139 5.29 -9.31 23.15
C SER A 139 6.37 -9.30 24.24
N LYS A 140 7.60 -9.70 23.89
CA LYS A 140 8.73 -9.65 24.84
C LYS A 140 9.03 -8.23 25.34
N SER A 141 8.81 -7.21 24.49
CA SER A 141 9.01 -5.80 24.85
C SER A 141 7.75 -5.16 25.44
N SER A 142 6.61 -5.82 25.39
CA SER A 142 5.31 -5.37 25.93
C SER A 142 4.65 -6.51 26.71
N PRO A 143 5.22 -6.97 27.82
CA PRO A 143 4.75 -8.17 28.51
C PRO A 143 3.35 -8.03 29.13
N TYR A 144 2.88 -6.80 29.32
CA TYR A 144 1.53 -6.49 29.83
C TYR A 144 0.54 -6.06 28.74
N GLY A 145 0.95 -6.21 27.48
CA GLY A 145 0.17 -5.79 26.31
C GLY A 145 0.36 -4.30 25.93
N THR A 146 0.10 -4.00 24.67
CA THR A 146 0.15 -2.64 24.13
C THR A 146 -1.04 -1.81 24.63
N VAL A 147 -0.83 -0.52 24.88
CA VAL A 147 -1.89 0.40 25.31
C VAL A 147 -2.34 1.35 24.19
N GLU A 148 -1.57 1.42 23.13
CA GLU A 148 -1.78 2.31 21.98
C GLU A 148 -2.91 1.78 21.10
N ARG A 149 -3.61 2.70 20.41
CA ARG A 149 -4.49 2.32 19.31
C ARG A 149 -3.68 2.05 18.06
N PRO A 150 -3.95 0.96 17.33
CA PRO A 150 -3.24 0.69 16.10
C PRO A 150 -3.58 1.71 15.02
N PHE A 151 -2.62 2.00 14.15
CA PHE A 151 -2.91 2.65 12.89
C PHE A 151 -3.65 1.69 11.96
N ILE A 152 -4.61 2.24 11.24
CA ILE A 152 -5.22 1.61 10.08
C ILE A 152 -4.59 2.29 8.85
N PRO A 153 -3.74 1.61 8.07
CA PRO A 153 -3.00 2.24 6.97
C PRO A 153 -3.89 3.01 5.99
N ALA A 154 -5.06 2.46 5.68
CA ALA A 154 -6.03 3.10 4.81
C ALA A 154 -6.51 4.47 5.31
N GLU A 155 -6.71 4.64 6.63
CA GLU A 155 -7.09 5.96 7.19
C GLU A 155 -6.00 7.01 7.00
N LEU A 156 -4.74 6.61 7.17
CA LEU A 156 -3.60 7.50 6.92
C LEU A 156 -3.49 7.87 5.44
N VAL A 157 -3.68 6.90 4.54
CA VAL A 157 -3.67 7.15 3.09
C VAL A 157 -4.77 8.14 2.71
N LEU A 158 -6.00 7.90 3.13
CA LEU A 158 -7.13 8.77 2.82
C LEU A 158 -7.00 10.14 3.51
N GLY A 159 -6.50 10.17 4.75
CA GLY A 159 -6.24 11.42 5.48
C GLY A 159 -5.12 12.26 4.86
N ALA A 160 -4.14 11.64 4.22
CA ALA A 160 -3.08 12.29 3.46
C ALA A 160 -3.47 12.62 2.00
N ARG A 161 -4.75 12.45 1.63
CA ARG A 161 -5.29 12.60 0.27
C ARG A 161 -4.69 11.64 -0.75
N GLY A 162 -4.36 10.41 -0.34
CA GLY A 162 -3.89 9.38 -1.27
C GLY A 162 -4.91 9.09 -2.37
N THR A 163 -4.41 9.04 -3.60
CA THR A 163 -5.22 8.90 -4.82
C THR A 163 -5.49 7.44 -5.16
N PHE A 164 -4.63 6.52 -4.69
CA PHE A 164 -4.80 5.09 -4.87
C PHE A 164 -4.58 4.32 -3.56
N PHE A 165 -5.51 3.40 -3.28
CA PHE A 165 -5.35 2.44 -2.20
C PHE A 165 -5.94 1.08 -2.58
N ALA A 166 -5.13 0.04 -2.43
CA ALA A 166 -5.56 -1.35 -2.56
C ALA A 166 -5.12 -2.16 -1.34
N ARG A 167 -5.86 -3.23 -1.02
CA ARG A 167 -5.49 -4.18 0.02
C ARG A 167 -5.47 -5.60 -0.52
N THR A 168 -4.44 -6.35 -0.16
CA THR A 168 -4.24 -7.73 -0.61
C THR A 168 -3.84 -8.64 0.56
N LEU A 169 -3.82 -9.94 0.31
CA LEU A 169 -3.46 -10.96 1.27
C LEU A 169 -2.39 -11.88 0.68
N ASP A 170 -1.38 -12.24 1.44
CA ASP A 170 -0.24 -13.06 1.02
C ASP A 170 -0.63 -14.45 0.46
N VAL A 171 -1.77 -14.99 0.86
CA VAL A 171 -2.31 -16.26 0.37
C VAL A 171 -3.22 -16.11 -0.86
N ASP A 172 -3.46 -14.87 -1.35
CA ASP A 172 -4.25 -14.57 -2.55
C ASP A 172 -3.39 -13.88 -3.62
N MET A 173 -2.55 -14.68 -4.26
CA MET A 173 -1.64 -14.20 -5.28
C MET A 173 -2.34 -13.55 -6.49
N PRO A 174 -3.45 -14.07 -7.03
CA PRO A 174 -4.13 -13.42 -8.16
C PRO A 174 -4.55 -11.97 -7.83
N THR A 175 -5.26 -11.76 -6.73
CA THR A 175 -5.68 -10.42 -6.29
C THR A 175 -4.47 -9.53 -5.99
N THR A 176 -3.38 -10.09 -5.44
CA THR A 176 -2.16 -9.32 -5.16
C THR A 176 -1.50 -8.82 -6.45
N VAL A 177 -1.38 -9.66 -7.47
CA VAL A 177 -0.85 -9.26 -8.79
C VAL A 177 -1.75 -8.20 -9.44
N GLU A 178 -3.07 -8.43 -9.44
CA GLU A 178 -4.07 -7.48 -9.97
C GLU A 178 -3.92 -6.09 -9.34
N CYS A 179 -3.83 -6.02 -8.00
CA CYS A 179 -3.67 -4.75 -7.28
C CYS A 179 -2.32 -4.07 -7.58
N MET A 180 -1.23 -4.82 -7.67
CA MET A 180 0.09 -4.27 -8.00
C MET A 180 0.13 -3.71 -9.42
N VAL A 181 -0.48 -4.41 -10.38
CA VAL A 181 -0.59 -3.96 -11.78
C VAL A 181 -1.49 -2.72 -11.87
N ALA A 182 -2.63 -2.71 -11.18
CA ALA A 182 -3.51 -1.55 -11.13
C ALA A 182 -2.80 -0.34 -10.49
N GLY A 183 -2.07 -0.55 -9.39
CA GLY A 183 -1.27 0.49 -8.75
C GLY A 183 -0.22 1.09 -9.68
N HIS A 184 0.47 0.27 -10.46
CA HIS A 184 1.46 0.78 -11.42
C HIS A 184 0.82 1.52 -12.61
N ARG A 185 -0.39 1.14 -13.02
CA ARG A 185 -1.12 1.83 -14.10
C ARG A 185 -1.71 3.17 -13.64
N HIS A 186 -1.98 3.29 -12.36
CA HIS A 186 -2.38 4.55 -11.75
C HIS A 186 -1.27 5.59 -11.92
N LYS A 187 -1.65 6.86 -12.12
CA LYS A 187 -0.72 8.00 -12.17
C LYS A 187 -0.75 8.73 -10.82
N GLY A 188 0.29 8.52 -10.05
CA GLY A 188 0.42 9.07 -8.70
C GLY A 188 0.91 8.06 -7.67
N ALA A 189 0.80 8.42 -6.39
CA ALA A 189 1.22 7.59 -5.28
C ALA A 189 0.23 6.44 -5.05
N SER A 190 0.58 5.23 -5.47
CA SER A 190 -0.24 4.05 -5.24
C SER A 190 0.24 3.28 -4.01
N VAL A 191 -0.68 3.04 -3.06
CA VAL A 191 -0.43 2.23 -1.87
C VAL A 191 -1.13 0.90 -1.98
N ILE A 192 -0.33 -0.18 -1.94
CA ILE A 192 -0.81 -1.56 -1.90
C ILE A 192 -0.47 -2.14 -0.52
N GLU A 193 -1.46 -2.19 0.36
CA GLU A 193 -1.34 -2.85 1.66
C GLU A 193 -1.40 -4.36 1.48
N CYS A 194 -0.28 -5.04 1.74
CA CYS A 194 -0.17 -6.49 1.71
C CYS A 194 -0.29 -7.02 3.14
N LEU A 195 -1.39 -7.67 3.47
CA LEU A 195 -1.56 -8.37 4.73
C LEU A 195 -0.72 -9.64 4.71
N VAL A 196 0.30 -9.69 5.57
CA VAL A 196 1.35 -10.73 5.52
C VAL A 196 1.44 -11.46 6.85
N ASN A 197 1.56 -12.79 6.80
CA ASN A 197 1.76 -13.60 7.99
C ASN A 197 3.25 -13.69 8.36
N CYS A 198 3.60 -13.28 9.60
CA CYS A 198 4.90 -13.51 10.19
C CYS A 198 4.91 -14.79 11.01
N VAL A 199 5.37 -15.90 10.43
CA VAL A 199 5.32 -17.25 11.04
C VAL A 199 6.10 -17.40 12.34
N ILE A 200 7.05 -16.49 12.63
CA ILE A 200 7.93 -16.60 13.80
C ILE A 200 7.43 -15.76 15.00
N PHE A 201 7.00 -14.52 14.74
CA PHE A 201 6.73 -13.56 15.82
C PHE A 201 5.26 -13.14 15.92
N ASN A 202 4.45 -13.36 14.87
CA ASN A 202 3.04 -13.02 14.86
C ASN A 202 2.25 -13.98 13.95
N ASN A 203 2.43 -15.28 14.20
CA ASN A 203 1.81 -16.30 13.38
C ASN A 203 0.29 -16.29 13.54
N GLY A 204 -0.41 -16.29 12.42
CA GLY A 204 -1.88 -16.32 12.39
C GLY A 204 -2.55 -14.95 12.56
N THR A 205 -1.80 -13.83 12.53
CA THR A 205 -2.40 -12.49 12.70
C THR A 205 -3.54 -12.17 11.73
N HIS A 206 -3.54 -12.82 10.55
CA HIS A 206 -4.60 -12.69 9.54
C HIS A 206 -5.32 -14.03 9.28
N HIS A 207 -5.25 -14.99 10.22
CA HIS A 207 -5.78 -16.35 10.02
C HIS A 207 -7.26 -16.35 9.63
N TRP A 208 -8.07 -15.49 10.22
CA TRP A 208 -9.51 -15.42 10.00
C TRP A 208 -9.94 -15.10 8.55
N ILE A 209 -9.01 -14.53 7.73
CA ILE A 209 -9.19 -14.27 6.29
C ILE A 209 -8.22 -15.08 5.42
N ALA A 210 -7.23 -15.73 6.02
CA ALA A 210 -6.27 -16.55 5.30
C ALA A 210 -6.80 -17.95 5.03
N ASP A 211 -7.70 -18.46 5.87
CA ASP A 211 -8.27 -19.79 5.72
C ASP A 211 -9.10 -19.88 4.43
N ARG A 212 -8.75 -20.84 3.59
CA ARG A 212 -9.36 -21.04 2.27
C ARG A 212 -10.85 -21.38 2.33
N GLU A 213 -11.30 -22.06 3.39
CA GLU A 213 -12.68 -22.53 3.52
C GLU A 213 -13.63 -21.39 3.93
N THR A 214 -13.15 -20.44 4.72
CA THR A 214 -13.96 -19.37 5.31
C THR A 214 -13.67 -17.98 4.75
N ARG A 215 -12.57 -17.81 4.00
CA ARG A 215 -12.15 -16.52 3.45
C ARG A 215 -13.27 -15.80 2.71
N ALA A 216 -13.98 -16.52 1.84
CA ALA A 216 -15.03 -15.92 1.01
C ALA A 216 -16.18 -15.32 1.83
N ASP A 217 -16.43 -15.83 3.04
CA ASP A 217 -17.43 -15.30 3.97
C ASP A 217 -16.91 -14.12 4.80
N HIS A 218 -15.60 -13.97 4.90
CA HIS A 218 -14.94 -12.96 5.73
C HIS A 218 -14.26 -11.85 4.93
N SER A 219 -14.23 -11.94 3.62
CA SER A 219 -13.63 -10.94 2.75
C SER A 219 -14.47 -10.69 1.49
N ILE A 220 -14.34 -9.49 0.96
CA ILE A 220 -14.90 -9.10 -0.33
C ILE A 220 -13.77 -8.54 -1.19
N VAL A 221 -13.64 -9.01 -2.44
CA VAL A 221 -12.70 -8.45 -3.42
C VAL A 221 -13.42 -7.39 -4.24
N LEU A 222 -13.04 -6.14 -4.04
CA LEU A 222 -13.62 -4.99 -4.72
C LEU A 222 -12.98 -4.78 -6.09
N ARG A 223 -13.81 -4.64 -7.13
CA ARG A 223 -13.44 -4.24 -8.48
C ARG A 223 -14.35 -3.13 -8.96
N HIS A 224 -13.77 -2.12 -9.59
CA HIS A 224 -14.54 -1.00 -10.13
C HIS A 224 -15.60 -1.49 -11.11
N GLY A 225 -16.83 -0.99 -10.96
CA GLY A 225 -18.00 -1.33 -11.79
C GLY A 225 -18.69 -2.66 -11.43
N GLU A 226 -18.17 -3.45 -10.48
CA GLU A 226 -18.80 -4.70 -10.03
C GLU A 226 -19.68 -4.46 -8.81
N GLN A 227 -20.77 -5.26 -8.70
CA GLN A 227 -21.59 -5.27 -7.51
C GLN A 227 -20.79 -5.83 -6.31
N MET A 228 -20.99 -5.24 -5.14
CA MET A 228 -20.32 -5.63 -3.90
C MET A 228 -20.96 -6.88 -3.30
N ILE A 229 -20.76 -8.02 -3.98
CA ILE A 229 -21.28 -9.33 -3.60
C ILE A 229 -20.16 -10.20 -3.05
N PHE A 230 -20.38 -10.91 -1.96
CA PHE A 230 -19.42 -11.79 -1.31
C PHE A 230 -20.09 -13.03 -0.70
N GLY A 231 -19.31 -13.85 0.00
CA GLY A 231 -19.75 -15.13 0.54
C GLY A 231 -19.37 -16.30 -0.36
N LYS A 232 -19.22 -17.46 0.20
CA LYS A 232 -18.86 -18.68 -0.52
C LYS A 232 -19.87 -19.02 -1.62
N GLU A 233 -21.16 -18.81 -1.32
CA GLU A 233 -22.27 -19.04 -2.25
C GLU A 233 -22.65 -17.77 -3.02
N LYS A 234 -21.93 -16.64 -2.84
CA LYS A 234 -22.25 -15.32 -3.40
C LYS A 234 -23.67 -14.86 -3.06
N ASP A 235 -24.08 -15.12 -1.86
CA ASP A 235 -25.43 -14.89 -1.34
C ASP A 235 -25.57 -13.59 -0.54
N LYS A 236 -24.46 -12.90 -0.27
CA LYS A 236 -24.37 -11.68 0.54
C LYS A 236 -23.95 -10.48 -0.30
N GLY A 237 -24.54 -9.32 -0.03
CA GLY A 237 -24.20 -8.05 -0.64
C GLY A 237 -23.99 -6.94 0.39
N LEU A 238 -23.28 -5.87 0.02
CA LEU A 238 -23.13 -4.67 0.85
C LEU A 238 -24.11 -3.59 0.41
N ALA A 239 -24.77 -2.96 1.37
CA ALA A 239 -25.69 -1.84 1.16
C ALA A 239 -25.46 -0.74 2.20
N LEU A 240 -26.03 0.46 1.94
CA LEU A 240 -26.05 1.57 2.89
C LEU A 240 -27.41 1.60 3.62
N ASP A 241 -27.36 1.72 4.94
CA ASP A 241 -28.53 1.90 5.80
C ASP A 241 -28.52 3.29 6.44
N TYR A 242 -29.61 4.04 6.26
CA TYR A 242 -29.82 5.38 6.81
C TYR A 242 -30.77 5.39 8.02
N SER A 243 -31.22 4.22 8.50
CA SER A 243 -32.23 4.13 9.56
C SER A 243 -31.73 4.58 10.92
N GLN A 244 -30.42 4.64 11.13
CA GLN A 244 -29.80 4.96 12.42
C GLN A 244 -29.38 6.45 12.58
N GLY A 245 -29.70 7.30 11.62
CA GLY A 245 -29.39 8.72 11.67
C GLY A 245 -28.99 9.33 10.34
N VAL A 246 -28.33 10.48 10.39
CA VAL A 246 -27.95 11.25 9.20
C VAL A 246 -26.82 10.57 8.42
N MET A 247 -25.90 9.90 9.12
CA MET A 247 -24.77 9.22 8.49
C MET A 247 -25.14 7.77 8.16
N PRO A 248 -24.92 7.31 6.91
CA PRO A 248 -25.18 5.93 6.54
C PRO A 248 -24.21 4.96 7.22
N GLN A 249 -24.66 3.72 7.41
CA GLN A 249 -23.82 2.61 7.85
C GLN A 249 -23.80 1.54 6.76
N LEU A 250 -22.64 0.88 6.57
CA LEU A 250 -22.58 -0.32 5.74
C LEU A 250 -23.25 -1.47 6.47
N ILE A 251 -24.11 -2.17 5.76
CA ILE A 251 -24.80 -3.37 6.24
C ILE A 251 -24.66 -4.51 5.25
N VAL A 252 -24.81 -5.74 5.73
CA VAL A 252 -24.93 -6.93 4.89
C VAL A 252 -26.41 -7.15 4.57
N VAL A 253 -26.68 -7.43 3.29
CA VAL A 253 -28.02 -7.77 2.77
C VAL A 253 -27.90 -9.02 1.89
N ALA A 254 -29.03 -9.60 1.46
CA ALA A 254 -29.02 -10.66 0.46
C ALA A 254 -28.45 -10.14 -0.87
N ALA A 255 -27.78 -10.99 -1.64
CA ALA A 255 -27.13 -10.59 -2.90
C ALA A 255 -28.12 -10.09 -3.98
N ASP A 256 -29.40 -10.49 -3.89
CA ASP A 256 -30.50 -10.05 -4.76
C ASP A 256 -31.24 -8.80 -4.27
N ASP A 257 -30.84 -8.23 -3.12
CA ASP A 257 -31.42 -6.98 -2.62
C ASP A 257 -31.10 -5.83 -3.58
N PRO A 258 -32.09 -5.05 -4.03
CA PRO A 258 -31.88 -3.96 -4.99
C PRO A 258 -31.01 -2.82 -4.46
N ARG A 259 -30.69 -2.79 -3.15
CA ARG A 259 -29.80 -1.80 -2.53
C ARG A 259 -28.33 -2.20 -2.60
N VAL A 260 -27.99 -3.40 -3.12
CA VAL A 260 -26.60 -3.83 -3.25
C VAL A 260 -25.80 -2.80 -4.04
N LEU A 261 -24.72 -2.32 -3.43
CA LEU A 261 -23.86 -1.28 -4.01
C LEU A 261 -23.03 -1.82 -5.17
N THR A 262 -22.80 -0.97 -6.16
CA THR A 262 -21.76 -1.16 -7.16
C THR A 262 -20.54 -0.37 -6.74
N HIS A 263 -19.35 -0.99 -6.78
CA HIS A 263 -18.12 -0.33 -6.38
C HIS A 263 -17.67 0.69 -7.43
N ASP A 264 -17.49 1.93 -7.01
CA ASP A 264 -16.84 2.97 -7.79
C ASP A 264 -15.52 3.39 -7.10
N ALA A 265 -14.40 2.88 -7.62
CA ALA A 265 -13.07 3.22 -7.11
C ALA A 265 -12.63 4.64 -7.50
N THR A 266 -13.30 5.26 -8.48
CA THR A 266 -12.89 6.53 -9.12
C THR A 266 -13.58 7.77 -8.57
N THR A 267 -14.58 7.60 -7.69
CA THR A 267 -15.29 8.75 -7.12
C THR A 267 -14.34 9.61 -6.26
N GLU A 268 -14.38 10.93 -6.47
CA GLU A 268 -13.53 11.88 -5.74
C GLU A 268 -13.83 11.88 -4.24
N ASP A 269 -15.13 11.82 -3.87
CA ASP A 269 -15.55 11.77 -2.45
C ASP A 269 -15.05 10.47 -1.78
N PRO A 270 -14.16 10.57 -0.78
CA PRO A 270 -13.58 9.40 -0.12
C PRO A 270 -14.51 8.73 0.90
N THR A 271 -15.72 9.23 1.13
CA THR A 271 -16.59 8.78 2.24
C THR A 271 -16.87 7.28 2.17
N LEU A 272 -17.34 6.78 1.01
CA LEU A 272 -17.58 5.35 0.84
C LEU A 272 -16.27 4.55 0.87
N HIS A 273 -15.19 5.05 0.24
CA HIS A 273 -13.88 4.39 0.28
C HIS A 273 -13.38 4.23 1.71
N ARG A 274 -13.57 5.25 2.56
CA ARG A 274 -13.21 5.17 3.97
C ARG A 274 -14.04 4.13 4.70
N MET A 275 -15.34 4.07 4.48
CA MET A 275 -16.20 3.06 5.09
C MET A 275 -15.77 1.64 4.68
N LEU A 276 -15.51 1.42 3.38
CA LEU A 276 -15.01 0.14 2.85
C LEU A 276 -13.63 -0.23 3.44
N ALA A 277 -12.72 0.74 3.52
CA ALA A 277 -11.38 0.53 4.03
C ALA A 277 -11.33 0.15 5.52
N LEU A 278 -12.33 0.60 6.30
CA LEU A 278 -12.47 0.32 7.72
C LEU A 278 -13.23 -0.98 8.02
N MET A 279 -13.95 -1.54 7.03
CA MET A 279 -14.67 -2.80 7.22
C MET A 279 -13.75 -3.93 7.68
N GLY A 280 -14.23 -4.76 8.58
CA GLY A 280 -13.54 -5.96 9.04
C GLY A 280 -12.24 -5.69 9.80
N GLN A 281 -11.92 -4.42 10.12
CA GLN A 281 -10.80 -4.11 10.99
C GLN A 281 -11.13 -4.54 12.42
N GLU A 282 -10.13 -5.09 13.11
CA GLU A 282 -10.26 -5.46 14.51
C GLU A 282 -10.33 -4.21 15.38
N GLU A 283 -11.38 -4.11 16.21
CA GLU A 283 -11.40 -3.19 17.33
C GLU A 283 -10.60 -3.74 18.53
N VAL A 284 -10.63 -3.02 19.63
CA VAL A 284 -9.92 -3.37 20.88
C VAL A 284 -10.20 -4.82 21.28
N LYS A 285 -9.15 -5.61 21.55
CA LYS A 285 -9.17 -7.03 21.98
C LYS A 285 -9.46 -8.08 20.89
N GLY A 286 -9.25 -7.78 19.59
CA GLY A 286 -9.42 -8.76 18.53
C GLY A 286 -10.88 -9.01 18.14
N GLU A 287 -11.81 -8.18 18.60
CA GLU A 287 -13.20 -8.21 18.17
C GLU A 287 -13.41 -7.29 16.95
N ARG A 288 -14.07 -7.82 15.93
CA ARG A 288 -14.45 -7.08 14.73
C ARG A 288 -15.68 -6.23 14.98
N LEU A 289 -15.76 -5.09 14.29
CA LEU A 289 -16.97 -4.27 14.26
C LEU A 289 -18.17 -5.10 13.84
N GLU A 290 -19.16 -5.19 14.69
CA GLU A 290 -20.48 -5.76 14.37
C GLU A 290 -21.46 -4.63 14.07
N VAL A 291 -22.14 -4.72 12.94
CA VAL A 291 -23.25 -3.85 12.60
C VAL A 291 -24.52 -4.68 12.59
N LYS A 292 -25.47 -4.35 13.47
CA LYS A 292 -26.74 -5.09 13.64
C LYS A 292 -26.56 -6.60 13.91
N GLY A 293 -25.49 -6.99 14.63
CA GLY A 293 -25.21 -8.38 14.96
C GLY A 293 -24.49 -9.18 13.87
N GLU A 294 -24.15 -8.55 12.73
CA GLU A 294 -23.37 -9.16 11.66
C GLU A 294 -21.97 -8.56 11.57
N LYS A 295 -20.98 -9.42 11.35
CA LYS A 295 -19.58 -9.01 11.15
C LYS A 295 -19.38 -8.65 9.69
N LEU A 296 -18.98 -7.39 9.42
CA LEU A 296 -18.64 -6.96 8.07
C LEU A 296 -17.39 -7.70 7.56
N PRO A 297 -17.33 -8.03 6.25
CA PRO A 297 -16.14 -8.60 5.65
C PRO A 297 -15.02 -7.57 5.60
N ILE A 298 -13.76 -8.01 5.45
CA ILE A 298 -12.68 -7.08 5.09
C ILE A 298 -12.71 -6.80 3.58
N ALA A 299 -12.50 -5.55 3.20
CA ALA A 299 -12.34 -5.19 1.79
C ALA A 299 -10.91 -5.48 1.32
N LEU A 300 -10.80 -6.29 0.27
CA LEU A 300 -9.62 -6.57 -0.53
C LEU A 300 -9.82 -6.01 -1.94
N GLY A 301 -8.78 -5.98 -2.76
CA GLY A 301 -8.84 -5.40 -4.10
C GLY A 301 -8.57 -3.91 -4.11
N VAL A 302 -8.91 -3.25 -5.21
CA VAL A 302 -8.71 -1.79 -5.39
C VAL A 302 -9.88 -1.04 -4.77
N ILE A 303 -9.62 -0.35 -3.66
CA ILE A 303 -10.64 0.39 -2.90
C ILE A 303 -10.80 1.83 -3.45
N ARG A 304 -9.71 2.47 -3.85
CA ARG A 304 -9.67 3.83 -4.39
C ARG A 304 -8.70 3.92 -5.56
N ASN A 305 -9.07 4.62 -6.62
CA ASN A 305 -8.25 4.90 -7.80
C ASN A 305 -8.73 6.19 -8.47
N VAL A 306 -8.29 7.35 -7.98
CA VAL A 306 -8.72 8.67 -8.44
C VAL A 306 -7.55 9.37 -9.13
N GLU A 307 -7.78 9.93 -10.30
CA GLU A 307 -6.77 10.64 -11.05
C GLU A 307 -6.59 12.07 -10.53
N GLU A 308 -5.34 12.43 -10.21
CA GLU A 308 -4.92 13.78 -9.84
C GLU A 308 -3.54 14.06 -10.45
N GLU A 309 -3.18 15.35 -10.58
CA GLU A 309 -1.86 15.76 -11.05
C GLU A 309 -0.75 15.22 -10.14
N THR A 310 0.35 14.76 -10.73
CA THR A 310 1.51 14.27 -9.97
C THR A 310 2.53 15.37 -9.73
N TYR A 311 3.20 15.31 -8.58
CA TYR A 311 4.24 16.27 -8.19
C TYR A 311 5.41 16.31 -9.18
N ASP A 312 5.88 15.14 -9.62
CA ASP A 312 6.98 15.01 -10.57
C ASP A 312 6.63 15.59 -11.92
N SER A 313 5.40 15.41 -12.41
CA SER A 313 4.93 16.03 -13.65
C SER A 313 4.85 17.56 -13.53
N ALA A 314 4.23 18.06 -12.45
CA ALA A 314 4.09 19.50 -12.22
C ALA A 314 5.46 20.21 -12.10
N VAL A 315 6.42 19.61 -11.37
CA VAL A 315 7.79 20.14 -11.23
C VAL A 315 8.52 20.18 -12.58
N ASN A 316 8.42 19.11 -13.38
CA ASN A 316 9.08 19.08 -14.69
C ASN A 316 8.48 20.11 -15.65
N GLN A 317 7.16 20.27 -15.69
CA GLN A 317 6.50 21.31 -16.47
C GLN A 317 6.97 22.72 -16.05
N GLN A 318 7.06 22.96 -14.73
CA GLN A 318 7.56 24.24 -14.21
C GLN A 318 9.01 24.50 -14.62
N ILE A 319 9.86 23.48 -14.57
CA ILE A 319 11.27 23.58 -15.00
C ILE A 319 11.35 23.94 -16.48
N GLU A 320 10.56 23.30 -17.33
CA GLU A 320 10.52 23.57 -18.77
C GLU A 320 10.05 25.00 -19.06
N GLN A 321 8.96 25.44 -18.43
CA GLN A 321 8.46 26.81 -18.55
C GLN A 321 9.52 27.84 -18.15
N VAL A 322 10.22 27.62 -17.03
CA VAL A 322 11.30 28.50 -16.60
C VAL A 322 12.45 28.51 -17.61
N ARG A 323 12.84 27.34 -18.14
CA ARG A 323 13.89 27.24 -19.18
C ARG A 323 13.54 27.99 -20.46
N GLU A 324 12.28 27.93 -20.90
CA GLU A 324 11.80 28.64 -22.08
C GLU A 324 11.84 30.15 -21.89
N HIS A 325 11.42 30.67 -20.76
CA HIS A 325 11.31 32.10 -20.46
C HIS A 325 12.59 32.71 -19.89
N SER A 326 13.53 31.90 -19.42
CA SER A 326 14.78 32.39 -18.84
C SER A 326 15.64 33.07 -19.90
N LYS A 327 16.17 34.26 -19.56
CA LYS A 327 17.19 34.94 -20.34
C LYS A 327 18.57 34.30 -20.17
N VAL A 328 18.78 33.57 -19.09
CA VAL A 328 20.01 32.85 -18.78
C VAL A 328 19.89 31.43 -19.34
N LYS A 329 20.70 31.10 -20.34
CA LYS A 329 20.65 29.79 -21.04
C LYS A 329 21.85 28.89 -20.72
N THR A 330 22.92 29.43 -20.21
CA THR A 330 24.16 28.69 -19.90
C THR A 330 24.61 28.94 -18.48
N PHE A 331 25.44 28.05 -17.95
CA PHE A 331 26.06 28.20 -16.64
C PHE A 331 26.95 29.45 -16.58
N ASP A 332 27.72 29.73 -17.65
CA ASP A 332 28.58 30.93 -17.72
C ASP A 332 27.76 32.22 -17.66
N GLN A 333 26.59 32.27 -18.30
CA GLN A 333 25.67 33.40 -18.18
C GLN A 333 25.14 33.58 -16.77
N LEU A 334 24.87 32.47 -16.06
CA LEU A 334 24.41 32.50 -14.67
C LEU A 334 25.53 33.05 -13.76
N THR A 335 26.73 32.54 -13.90
CA THR A 335 27.87 32.90 -13.05
C THR A 335 28.40 34.31 -13.35
N SER A 336 28.27 34.81 -14.58
CA SER A 336 28.70 36.17 -14.95
C SER A 336 27.95 37.30 -14.21
N THR A 337 26.80 36.98 -13.59
CA THR A 337 26.01 37.94 -12.78
C THR A 337 26.34 37.88 -11.28
N LEU A 338 27.19 36.96 -10.87
CA LEU A 338 27.62 36.79 -9.48
C LEU A 338 29.01 37.38 -9.26
N GLU A 339 29.31 37.79 -8.02
CA GLU A 339 30.68 38.15 -7.65
C GLU A 339 31.61 36.95 -7.90
N GLN A 340 32.57 37.09 -8.75
CA GLN A 340 33.58 36.09 -9.04
C GLN A 340 34.78 36.28 -8.13
N TRP A 341 35.18 35.21 -7.47
CA TRP A 341 36.41 35.16 -6.69
C TRP A 341 37.51 34.63 -7.61
N GLU A 342 38.54 35.44 -7.88
CA GLU A 342 39.78 34.94 -8.49
C GLU A 342 40.54 34.16 -7.41
N ILE A 343 40.84 32.88 -7.67
CA ILE A 343 41.64 32.00 -6.80
C ILE A 343 43.10 32.07 -7.26
#